data_b0cc87b0f1af2d4dfc6a40d3ff14ee23
#
_entry.id   b0cc87b0f1af2d4dfc6a40d3ff14ee23
#
_cell.length_a   1.000
_cell.length_b   1.000
_cell.length_c   1.000
_cell.angle_alpha   90.00
_cell.angle_beta   90.00
_cell.angle_gamma   90.00
#
_symmetry.space_group_name_H-M   'P 1'
#
loop_
_entity.id
_entity.type
_entity.pdbx_description
1 polymer ?
#
loop_
_entity_poly.entity_id
_entity_poly.type
_entity_poly.pdbx_seq_one_letter_code
_entity_poly.pdbx_strand_id
1 'polypeptide(L)'
;MRKILTIAAALLVLSCGKTGFGTYWDTHSIDYSDIAAAEDQFADFAEQAVAAPEKEALQALDGLFDKLKKDEVAYYIYSDWMVGAFYNLLSPCRSPLLFSKAVERMVTDGVLTDSACEPFLRQRDWIQYNLAGAPAVVPGTALVGPTVVLVLDLGCPTCRRALEKLGADPRWEGLRHLAVGCGHGPTPTVEGWDYVVPQDASVVFDPKMTPIFFVVGEDGTVEVPYTLAFSD
;
A
#
# COMPACT_ATOMS: atom_id res chain seq x y z
N MET A 1 -66.43 -36.89 7.38
CA MET A 1 -65.54 -36.93 6.21
C MET A 1 -64.60 -35.74 6.27
N ARG A 2 -63.37 -35.95 6.72
CA ARG A 2 -62.34 -34.90 6.83
C ARG A 2 -61.51 -34.88 5.52
N LYS A 3 -61.55 -33.77 4.80
CA LYS A 3 -60.68 -33.53 3.64
C LYS A 3 -59.31 -33.10 4.16
N ILE A 4 -58.32 -33.93 3.89
CA ILE A 4 -56.90 -33.62 4.15
C ILE A 4 -56.41 -32.81 2.95
N LEU A 5 -56.10 -31.51 3.18
CA LEU A 5 -55.46 -30.63 2.21
C LEU A 5 -53.95 -30.85 2.30
N THR A 6 -53.40 -31.51 1.30
CA THR A 6 -51.92 -31.70 1.19
C THR A 6 -51.38 -30.42 0.56
N ILE A 7 -50.69 -29.61 1.39
CA ILE A 7 -49.92 -28.45 0.92
C ILE A 7 -48.54 -28.98 0.49
N ALA A 8 -48.34 -29.07 -0.82
CA ALA A 8 -47.01 -29.31 -1.38
C ALA A 8 -46.20 -28.00 -1.27
N ALA A 9 -45.33 -27.92 -0.26
CA ALA A 9 -44.34 -26.86 -0.16
C ALA A 9 -43.27 -27.10 -1.23
N ALA A 10 -43.36 -26.39 -2.34
CA ALA A 10 -42.27 -26.30 -3.31
C ALA A 10 -41.12 -25.54 -2.65
N LEU A 11 -40.12 -26.26 -2.16
CA LEU A 11 -38.82 -25.70 -1.82
C LEU A 11 -38.12 -25.27 -3.11
N LEU A 12 -38.35 -24.00 -3.49
CA LEU A 12 -37.46 -23.29 -4.41
C LEU A 12 -36.09 -23.15 -3.70
N VAL A 13 -35.22 -24.10 -3.94
CA VAL A 13 -33.78 -23.93 -3.67
C VAL A 13 -33.29 -22.90 -4.66
N LEU A 14 -33.39 -21.62 -4.27
CA LEU A 14 -32.59 -20.57 -4.89
C LEU A 14 -31.12 -20.93 -4.57
N SER A 15 -30.51 -21.69 -5.47
CA SER A 15 -29.05 -21.79 -5.60
C SER A 15 -28.58 -20.40 -6.01
N CYS A 16 -28.53 -19.46 -5.06
CA CYS A 16 -27.71 -18.29 -5.17
C CYS A 16 -26.27 -18.82 -5.06
N GLY A 17 -25.68 -19.21 -6.17
CA GLY A 17 -24.25 -19.37 -6.26
C GLY A 17 -23.65 -18.04 -5.77
N LYS A 18 -23.18 -18.00 -4.52
CA LYS A 18 -22.31 -16.92 -4.05
C LYS A 18 -21.06 -17.02 -4.93
N THR A 19 -21.09 -16.30 -6.03
CA THR A 19 -19.86 -16.00 -6.76
C THR A 19 -19.02 -15.21 -5.76
N GLY A 20 -17.97 -15.84 -5.18
CA GLY A 20 -17.08 -15.17 -4.25
C GLY A 20 -16.38 -14.01 -4.98
N PHE A 21 -15.81 -13.06 -4.24
CA PHE A 21 -15.08 -11.93 -4.81
C PHE A 21 -14.00 -12.36 -5.81
N GLY A 22 -13.43 -13.57 -5.64
CA GLY A 22 -12.44 -14.13 -6.56
C GLY A 22 -12.85 -14.21 -8.04
N THR A 23 -14.16 -14.17 -8.32
CA THR A 23 -14.71 -14.17 -9.69
C THR A 23 -15.23 -12.80 -10.12
N TYR A 24 -14.85 -11.73 -9.45
CA TYR A 24 -15.31 -10.36 -9.73
C TYR A 24 -15.27 -10.03 -11.23
N TRP A 25 -14.14 -10.29 -11.87
CA TRP A 25 -13.93 -9.96 -13.27
C TRP A 25 -14.60 -10.92 -14.26
N ASP A 26 -15.23 -12.00 -13.83
CA ASP A 26 -16.02 -12.85 -14.72
C ASP A 26 -17.31 -12.14 -15.17
N THR A 27 -17.83 -11.26 -14.33
CA THR A 27 -19.06 -10.49 -14.57
C THR A 27 -18.84 -9.02 -14.91
N HIS A 28 -17.59 -8.52 -14.80
CA HIS A 28 -17.23 -7.15 -15.09
C HIS A 28 -16.30 -7.10 -16.32
N SER A 29 -16.61 -6.22 -17.26
CA SER A 29 -15.76 -5.93 -18.42
C SER A 29 -14.80 -4.79 -18.11
N ILE A 30 -13.64 -4.81 -18.77
CA ILE A 30 -12.73 -3.68 -18.81
C ILE A 30 -13.13 -2.83 -20.02
N ASP A 31 -13.58 -1.61 -19.75
CA ASP A 31 -13.88 -0.61 -20.80
C ASP A 31 -13.30 0.73 -20.36
N TYR A 32 -12.23 1.13 -21.00
CA TYR A 32 -11.56 2.42 -20.72
C TYR A 32 -11.85 3.48 -21.81
N SER A 33 -12.88 3.29 -22.61
CA SER A 33 -13.37 4.33 -23.54
C SER A 33 -13.92 5.54 -22.77
N ASP A 34 -14.42 5.31 -21.55
CA ASP A 34 -14.68 6.33 -20.53
C ASP A 34 -13.72 6.10 -19.36
N ILE A 35 -12.63 6.86 -19.32
CA ILE A 35 -11.56 6.74 -18.32
C ILE A 35 -12.09 6.96 -16.91
N ALA A 36 -12.98 7.94 -16.69
CA ALA A 36 -13.52 8.23 -15.37
C ALA A 36 -14.37 7.08 -14.84
N ALA A 37 -15.24 6.50 -15.69
CA ALA A 37 -16.04 5.35 -15.30
C ALA A 37 -15.18 4.09 -15.04
N ALA A 38 -14.11 3.90 -15.80
CA ALA A 38 -13.17 2.80 -15.59
C ALA A 38 -12.36 2.96 -14.29
N GLU A 39 -11.96 4.20 -13.95
CA GLU A 39 -11.26 4.52 -12.70
C GLU A 39 -12.18 4.30 -11.49
N ASP A 40 -13.44 4.75 -11.57
CA ASP A 40 -14.44 4.50 -10.52
C ASP A 40 -14.69 2.99 -10.32
N GLN A 41 -14.81 2.21 -11.41
CA GLN A 41 -14.94 0.76 -11.32
C GLN A 41 -13.71 0.11 -10.66
N PHE A 42 -12.51 0.59 -10.99
CA PHE A 42 -11.28 0.08 -10.37
C PHE A 42 -11.19 0.47 -8.89
N ALA A 43 -11.63 1.68 -8.52
CA ALA A 43 -11.69 2.10 -7.12
C ALA A 43 -12.62 1.19 -6.30
N ASP A 44 -13.83 0.93 -6.82
CA ASP A 44 -14.78 -0.02 -6.21
C ASP A 44 -14.18 -1.43 -6.07
N PHE A 45 -13.46 -1.90 -7.09
CA PHE A 45 -12.74 -3.17 -7.03
C PHE A 45 -11.67 -3.15 -5.94
N ALA A 46 -10.87 -2.10 -5.84
CA ALA A 46 -9.79 -1.99 -4.86
C ALA A 46 -10.32 -1.99 -3.41
N GLU A 47 -11.42 -1.27 -3.15
CA GLU A 47 -12.08 -1.26 -1.83
C GLU A 47 -12.59 -2.66 -1.45
N GLN A 48 -13.22 -3.36 -2.37
CA GLN A 48 -13.69 -4.72 -2.15
C GLN A 48 -12.52 -5.70 -1.97
N ALA A 49 -11.44 -5.53 -2.73
CA ALA A 49 -10.27 -6.41 -2.67
C ALA A 49 -9.59 -6.36 -1.30
N VAL A 50 -9.44 -5.19 -0.69
CA VAL A 50 -8.82 -5.07 0.65
C VAL A 50 -9.73 -5.56 1.77
N ALA A 51 -11.04 -5.61 1.54
CA ALA A 51 -12.03 -6.14 2.48
C ALA A 51 -12.30 -7.64 2.34
N ALA A 52 -11.91 -8.24 1.20
CA ALA A 52 -12.16 -9.65 0.90
C ALA A 52 -11.18 -10.59 1.62
N PRO A 53 -11.52 -11.89 1.76
CA PRO A 53 -10.55 -12.90 2.16
C PRO A 53 -9.33 -12.90 1.21
N GLU A 54 -8.12 -12.99 1.75
CA GLU A 54 -6.86 -12.91 1.01
C GLU A 54 -6.86 -13.75 -0.29
N LYS A 55 -7.26 -15.01 -0.19
CA LYS A 55 -7.30 -15.92 -1.34
C LYS A 55 -8.22 -15.40 -2.45
N GLU A 56 -9.38 -14.85 -2.10
CA GLU A 56 -10.34 -14.32 -3.07
C GLU A 56 -9.82 -13.00 -3.69
N ALA A 57 -9.21 -12.14 -2.88
CA ALA A 57 -8.60 -10.90 -3.35
C ALA A 57 -7.48 -11.17 -4.37
N LEU A 58 -6.57 -12.10 -4.08
CA LEU A 58 -5.50 -12.50 -4.99
C LEU A 58 -6.05 -13.13 -6.27
N GLN A 59 -7.07 -13.99 -6.17
CA GLN A 59 -7.72 -14.60 -7.33
C GLN A 59 -8.41 -13.54 -8.22
N ALA A 60 -9.10 -12.59 -7.62
CA ALA A 60 -9.74 -11.50 -8.36
C ALA A 60 -8.70 -10.62 -9.07
N LEU A 61 -7.58 -10.33 -8.42
CA LEU A 61 -6.47 -9.58 -9.01
C LEU A 61 -5.85 -10.34 -10.20
N ASP A 62 -5.65 -11.65 -10.09
CA ASP A 62 -5.20 -12.49 -11.21
C ASP A 62 -6.19 -12.44 -12.38
N GLY A 63 -7.49 -12.51 -12.10
CA GLY A 63 -8.54 -12.37 -13.12
C GLY A 63 -8.52 -11.01 -13.85
N LEU A 64 -8.20 -9.92 -13.14
CA LEU A 64 -8.00 -8.61 -13.74
C LEU A 64 -6.83 -8.64 -14.73
N PHE A 65 -5.66 -9.12 -14.31
CA PHE A 65 -4.48 -9.18 -15.16
C PHE A 65 -4.68 -10.08 -16.38
N ASP A 66 -5.43 -11.19 -16.25
CA ASP A 66 -5.76 -12.08 -17.37
C ASP A 66 -6.60 -11.40 -18.46
N LYS A 67 -7.36 -10.36 -18.09
CA LYS A 67 -8.06 -9.51 -19.05
C LYS A 67 -7.14 -8.43 -19.61
N LEU A 68 -6.39 -7.73 -18.73
CA LEU A 68 -5.53 -6.63 -19.11
C LEU A 68 -4.43 -7.01 -20.09
N LYS A 69 -3.85 -8.21 -19.98
CA LYS A 69 -2.77 -8.66 -20.89
C LYS A 69 -3.15 -8.74 -22.38
N LYS A 70 -4.42 -8.56 -22.70
CA LYS A 70 -4.92 -8.55 -24.09
C LYS A 70 -4.86 -7.15 -24.71
N ASP A 71 -4.60 -6.11 -23.91
CA ASP A 71 -4.59 -4.72 -24.31
C ASP A 71 -3.49 -3.97 -23.55
N GLU A 72 -2.43 -3.62 -24.26
CA GLU A 72 -1.25 -2.96 -23.69
C GLU A 72 -1.58 -1.60 -23.06
N VAL A 73 -2.50 -0.83 -23.66
CA VAL A 73 -2.88 0.49 -23.17
C VAL A 73 -3.65 0.36 -21.85
N ALA A 74 -4.63 -0.54 -21.79
CA ALA A 74 -5.33 -0.83 -20.55
C ALA A 74 -4.38 -1.34 -19.46
N TYR A 75 -3.41 -2.19 -19.84
CA TYR A 75 -2.44 -2.72 -18.90
C TYR A 75 -1.62 -1.60 -18.22
N TYR A 76 -1.14 -0.62 -18.98
CA TYR A 76 -0.41 0.56 -18.44
C TYR A 76 -1.29 1.39 -17.51
N ILE A 77 -2.50 1.71 -17.93
CA ILE A 77 -3.44 2.55 -17.16
C ILE A 77 -3.75 1.90 -15.80
N TYR A 78 -4.12 0.63 -15.82
CA TYR A 78 -4.46 -0.11 -14.59
C TYR A 78 -3.24 -0.36 -13.70
N SER A 79 -2.05 -0.54 -14.27
CA SER A 79 -0.80 -0.64 -13.49
C SER A 79 -0.54 0.63 -12.68
N ASP A 80 -0.78 1.81 -13.26
CA ASP A 80 -0.64 3.09 -12.56
C ASP A 80 -1.71 3.25 -11.46
N TRP A 81 -2.96 2.88 -11.75
CA TRP A 81 -4.03 2.88 -10.74
C TRP A 81 -3.74 1.94 -9.56
N MET A 82 -3.10 0.78 -9.81
CA MET A 82 -2.66 -0.13 -8.74
C MET A 82 -1.61 0.50 -7.82
N VAL A 83 -0.71 1.34 -8.37
CA VAL A 83 0.20 2.14 -7.55
C VAL A 83 -0.59 3.11 -6.67
N GLY A 84 -1.55 3.84 -7.26
CA GLY A 84 -2.41 4.76 -6.52
C GLY A 84 -3.20 4.09 -5.41
N ALA A 85 -3.78 2.92 -5.68
CA ALA A 85 -4.64 2.20 -4.72
C ALA A 85 -3.83 1.43 -3.67
N PHE A 86 -2.87 0.59 -4.08
CA PHE A 86 -2.27 -0.38 -3.17
C PHE A 86 -0.91 0.02 -2.61
N TYR A 87 -0.19 0.94 -3.25
CA TYR A 87 1.12 1.41 -2.78
C TYR A 87 1.04 2.75 -2.04
N ASN A 88 0.24 3.70 -2.51
CA ASN A 88 0.19 5.05 -1.97
C ASN A 88 -0.20 5.06 -0.48
N LEU A 89 0.57 5.81 0.33
CA LEU A 89 0.33 5.93 1.79
C LEU A 89 -0.99 6.61 2.15
N LEU A 90 -1.52 7.46 1.27
CA LEU A 90 -2.81 8.14 1.46
C LEU A 90 -4.00 7.28 1.06
N SER A 91 -3.76 6.16 0.39
CA SER A 91 -4.84 5.30 -0.06
C SER A 91 -5.44 4.49 1.09
N PRO A 92 -6.77 4.52 1.28
CA PRO A 92 -7.44 3.62 2.22
C PRO A 92 -7.33 2.15 1.80
N CYS A 93 -7.03 1.89 0.53
CA CYS A 93 -6.87 0.55 -0.05
C CYS A 93 -5.41 0.07 -0.01
N ARG A 94 -4.49 0.79 0.67
CA ARG A 94 -3.08 0.40 0.72
C ARG A 94 -2.93 -1.05 1.21
N SER A 95 -2.27 -1.88 0.40
CA SER A 95 -2.06 -3.30 0.70
C SER A 95 -0.72 -3.80 0.15
N PRO A 96 0.28 -4.05 1.00
CA PRO A 96 1.55 -4.64 0.57
C PRO A 96 1.39 -5.96 -0.17
N LEU A 97 0.44 -6.78 0.25
CA LEU A 97 0.14 -8.06 -0.36
C LEU A 97 -0.37 -7.92 -1.80
N LEU A 98 -1.43 -7.10 -1.99
CA LEU A 98 -2.03 -6.91 -3.33
C LEU A 98 -1.07 -6.19 -4.27
N PHE A 99 -0.32 -5.19 -3.75
CA PHE A 99 0.69 -4.52 -4.56
C PHE A 99 1.81 -5.46 -5.00
N SER A 100 2.33 -6.29 -4.08
CA SER A 100 3.37 -7.27 -4.42
C SER A 100 2.90 -8.27 -5.48
N LYS A 101 1.66 -8.73 -5.37
CA LYS A 101 1.05 -9.61 -6.37
C LYS A 101 0.85 -8.91 -7.71
N ALA A 102 0.41 -7.64 -7.70
CA ALA A 102 0.30 -6.87 -8.94
C ALA A 102 1.66 -6.72 -9.65
N VAL A 103 2.72 -6.38 -8.91
CA VAL A 103 4.07 -6.26 -9.47
C VAL A 103 4.59 -7.62 -10.00
N GLU A 104 4.32 -8.73 -9.31
CA GLU A 104 4.62 -10.07 -9.82
C GLU A 104 4.00 -10.29 -11.22
N ARG A 105 2.72 -9.94 -11.38
CA ARG A 105 2.03 -10.05 -12.67
C ARG A 105 2.62 -9.10 -13.72
N MET A 106 2.91 -7.84 -13.36
CA MET A 106 3.53 -6.86 -14.27
C MET A 106 4.85 -7.37 -14.84
N VAL A 107 5.63 -8.10 -14.05
CA VAL A 107 6.90 -8.70 -14.50
C VAL A 107 6.70 -9.98 -15.31
N THR A 108 5.75 -10.82 -14.91
CA THR A 108 5.62 -12.18 -15.50
C THR A 108 4.74 -12.23 -16.75
N ASP A 109 3.80 -11.30 -16.91
CA ASP A 109 2.90 -11.30 -18.07
C ASP A 109 3.60 -10.86 -19.38
N GLY A 110 4.76 -10.18 -19.29
CA GLY A 110 5.57 -9.79 -20.43
C GLY A 110 4.94 -8.71 -21.33
N VAL A 111 3.96 -7.97 -20.82
CA VAL A 111 3.33 -6.82 -21.51
C VAL A 111 4.19 -5.58 -21.36
N LEU A 112 4.68 -5.32 -20.14
CA LEU A 112 5.60 -4.24 -19.87
C LEU A 112 7.04 -4.66 -20.17
N THR A 113 7.86 -3.72 -20.65
CA THR A 113 9.29 -3.96 -20.79
C THR A 113 9.98 -4.03 -19.42
N ASP A 114 11.15 -4.65 -19.32
CA ASP A 114 11.92 -4.73 -18.07
C ASP A 114 12.17 -3.34 -17.47
N SER A 115 12.50 -2.35 -18.31
CA SER A 115 12.72 -0.97 -17.87
C SER A 115 11.45 -0.29 -17.36
N ALA A 116 10.27 -0.65 -17.88
CA ALA A 116 8.99 -0.15 -17.39
C ALA A 116 8.61 -0.81 -16.06
N CYS A 117 9.04 -2.05 -15.81
CA CYS A 117 8.81 -2.77 -14.55
C CYS A 117 9.70 -2.27 -13.40
N GLU A 118 10.89 -1.70 -13.69
CA GLU A 118 11.87 -1.32 -12.67
C GLU A 118 11.31 -0.40 -11.55
N PRO A 119 10.52 0.65 -11.83
CA PRO A 119 9.92 1.47 -10.79
C PRO A 119 8.99 0.67 -9.86
N PHE A 120 8.16 -0.22 -10.42
CA PHE A 120 7.24 -1.06 -9.64
C PHE A 120 7.99 -2.06 -8.75
N LEU A 121 9.07 -2.65 -9.25
CA LEU A 121 9.93 -3.54 -8.48
C LEU A 121 10.54 -2.81 -7.27
N ARG A 122 11.04 -1.59 -7.45
CA ARG A 122 11.54 -0.78 -6.33
C ARG A 122 10.45 -0.45 -5.32
N GLN A 123 9.27 -0.04 -5.79
CA GLN A 123 8.12 0.25 -4.92
C GLN A 123 7.67 -0.99 -4.13
N ARG A 124 7.67 -2.17 -4.76
CA ARG A 124 7.39 -3.43 -4.07
C ARG A 124 8.41 -3.71 -2.97
N ASP A 125 9.69 -3.46 -3.21
CA ASP A 125 10.71 -3.68 -2.21
C ASP A 125 10.56 -2.69 -1.04
N TRP A 126 10.29 -1.42 -1.30
CA TRP A 126 10.03 -0.41 -0.25
C TRP A 126 8.81 -0.72 0.61
N ILE A 127 7.70 -1.19 0.01
CA ILE A 127 6.47 -1.45 0.76
C ILE A 127 6.59 -2.61 1.75
N GLN A 128 7.60 -3.46 1.63
CA GLN A 128 7.86 -4.59 2.52
C GLN A 128 8.59 -4.18 3.81
N TYR A 129 9.23 -3.02 3.83
CA TYR A 129 9.96 -2.56 5.02
C TYR A 129 9.05 -1.87 6.02
N ASN A 130 9.43 -1.94 7.27
CA ASN A 130 8.82 -1.24 8.39
C ASN A 130 7.28 -1.40 8.48
N LEU A 131 6.80 -2.62 8.24
CA LEU A 131 5.41 -3.02 8.45
C LEU A 131 5.11 -3.14 9.94
N ALA A 132 3.85 -2.91 10.34
CA ALA A 132 3.42 -3.08 11.73
C ALA A 132 3.75 -4.49 12.25
N GLY A 133 4.34 -4.57 13.43
CA GLY A 133 4.79 -5.82 14.07
C GLY A 133 6.06 -6.42 13.50
N ALA A 134 6.64 -5.87 12.42
CA ALA A 134 7.92 -6.31 11.88
C ALA A 134 9.09 -5.60 12.57
N PRO A 135 10.31 -6.20 12.56
CA PRO A 135 11.52 -5.50 12.98
C PRO A 135 11.72 -4.22 12.19
N ALA A 136 12.04 -3.13 12.89
CA ALA A 136 12.29 -1.85 12.26
C ALA A 136 13.65 -1.84 11.55
N VAL A 137 13.70 -1.27 10.34
CA VAL A 137 14.91 -1.22 9.52
C VAL A 137 15.26 0.22 9.16
N VAL A 138 16.43 0.66 9.63
CA VAL A 138 17.11 1.88 9.18
C VAL A 138 18.53 1.49 8.80
N PRO A 139 18.96 1.66 7.54
CA PRO A 139 20.28 1.20 7.10
C PRO A 139 21.41 1.73 7.97
N GLY A 140 22.30 0.85 8.39
CA GLY A 140 23.48 1.22 9.19
C GLY A 140 23.19 1.76 10.60
N THR A 141 21.94 1.72 11.06
CA THR A 141 21.54 2.29 12.36
C THR A 141 20.81 1.25 13.19
N ALA A 142 21.33 0.98 14.38
CA ALA A 142 20.62 0.17 15.37
C ALA A 142 19.55 1.02 16.04
N LEU A 143 18.30 0.55 16.01
CA LEU A 143 17.20 1.16 16.73
C LEU A 143 17.08 0.48 18.09
N VAL A 144 17.32 1.24 19.14
CA VAL A 144 17.28 0.76 20.54
C VAL A 144 16.26 1.58 21.29
N GLY A 145 15.26 0.89 21.83
CA GLY A 145 14.17 1.50 22.62
C GLY A 145 13.16 2.28 21.77
N PRO A 146 12.12 2.82 22.44
CA PRO A 146 11.03 3.50 21.77
C PRO A 146 11.52 4.72 21.00
N THR A 147 11.30 4.73 19.68
CA THR A 147 11.85 5.75 18.80
C THR A 147 10.85 6.19 17.74
N VAL A 148 10.64 7.51 17.62
CA VAL A 148 9.98 8.11 16.46
C VAL A 148 11.04 8.28 15.35
N VAL A 149 10.84 7.64 14.22
CA VAL A 149 11.73 7.74 13.07
C VAL A 149 11.04 8.56 11.99
N LEU A 150 11.61 9.71 11.63
CA LEU A 150 11.16 10.55 10.53
C LEU A 150 12.11 10.41 9.35
N VAL A 151 11.61 9.92 8.23
CA VAL A 151 12.35 9.88 6.96
C VAL A 151 12.05 11.16 6.18
N LEU A 152 13.09 11.84 5.76
CA LEU A 152 12.99 13.14 5.10
C LEU A 152 13.92 13.26 3.90
N ASP A 153 13.50 14.01 2.90
CA ASP A 153 14.38 14.50 1.84
C ASP A 153 15.09 15.78 2.33
N LEU A 154 16.41 15.77 2.32
CA LEU A 154 17.23 16.89 2.79
C LEU A 154 17.00 18.18 1.98
N GLY A 155 16.56 18.08 0.74
CA GLY A 155 16.18 19.21 -0.12
C GLY A 155 14.75 19.74 0.04
N CYS A 156 13.93 19.09 0.85
CA CYS A 156 12.50 19.36 0.94
C CYS A 156 12.13 20.38 2.04
N PRO A 157 11.57 21.55 1.68
CA PRO A 157 11.18 22.56 2.68
C PRO A 157 10.10 22.11 3.68
N THR A 158 9.20 21.21 3.25
CA THR A 158 8.14 20.66 4.10
C THR A 158 8.67 19.72 5.17
N CYS A 159 9.82 19.09 4.94
CA CYS A 159 10.42 18.17 5.90
C CYS A 159 10.85 18.86 7.20
N ARG A 160 11.25 20.15 7.13
CA ARG A 160 11.55 20.93 8.35
C ARG A 160 10.30 21.11 9.23
N ARG A 161 9.15 21.40 8.61
CA ARG A 161 7.87 21.52 9.36
C ARG A 161 7.47 20.19 9.99
N ALA A 162 7.79 19.06 9.33
CA ALA A 162 7.55 17.73 9.90
C ALA A 162 8.37 17.49 11.16
N LEU A 163 9.66 17.87 11.17
CA LEU A 163 10.52 17.80 12.36
C LEU A 163 9.92 18.60 13.53
N GLU A 164 9.52 19.86 13.27
CA GLU A 164 8.95 20.75 14.29
C GLU A 164 7.61 20.20 14.83
N LYS A 165 6.70 19.76 13.92
CA LYS A 165 5.38 19.23 14.27
C LYS A 165 5.49 17.95 15.09
N LEU A 166 6.29 16.98 14.65
CA LEU A 166 6.45 15.70 15.35
C LEU A 166 7.21 15.87 16.67
N GLY A 167 8.23 16.72 16.71
CA GLY A 167 8.98 17.00 17.94
C GLY A 167 8.16 17.71 19.04
N ALA A 168 7.10 18.43 18.64
CA ALA A 168 6.18 19.09 19.56
C ALA A 168 4.92 18.26 19.88
N ASP A 169 4.74 17.09 19.28
CA ASP A 169 3.55 16.27 19.44
C ASP A 169 3.57 15.52 20.79
N PRO A 170 2.64 15.80 21.71
CA PRO A 170 2.63 15.19 23.03
C PRO A 170 2.45 13.67 23.02
N ARG A 171 1.97 13.09 21.92
CA ARG A 171 1.87 11.62 21.78
C ARG A 171 3.24 10.94 21.79
N TRP A 172 4.28 11.67 21.43
CA TRP A 172 5.65 11.15 21.31
C TRP A 172 6.59 11.72 22.35
N GLU A 173 6.06 12.39 23.37
CA GLU A 173 6.86 12.92 24.48
C GLU A 173 7.61 11.80 25.20
N GLY A 174 8.89 12.01 25.45
CA GLY A 174 9.76 11.03 26.13
C GLY A 174 10.31 9.93 25.23
N LEU A 175 9.89 9.85 23.95
CA LEU A 175 10.51 8.95 22.97
C LEU A 175 11.79 9.58 22.40
N ARG A 176 12.70 8.73 21.96
CA ARG A 176 13.83 9.16 21.12
C ARG A 176 13.30 9.64 19.77
N HIS A 177 13.85 10.73 19.23
CA HIS A 177 13.52 11.22 17.90
C HIS A 177 14.73 11.04 16.99
N LEU A 178 14.54 10.31 15.88
CA LEU A 178 15.57 10.04 14.88
C LEU A 178 15.12 10.53 13.51
N ALA A 179 15.86 11.44 12.92
CA ALA A 179 15.68 11.88 11.55
C ALA A 179 16.61 11.11 10.61
N VAL A 180 16.05 10.51 9.57
CA VAL A 180 16.77 9.75 8.54
C VAL A 180 16.71 10.53 7.23
N GLY A 181 17.86 11.06 6.81
CA GLY A 181 17.96 11.83 5.56
C GLY A 181 18.07 10.92 4.35
N CYS A 182 17.22 11.18 3.33
CA CYS A 182 17.34 10.65 1.99
C CYS A 182 17.66 11.79 1.03
N GLY A 183 18.48 11.53 0.00
CA GLY A 183 18.79 12.55 -1.01
C GLY A 183 19.99 13.44 -0.64
N HIS A 184 20.09 14.59 -1.33
CA HIS A 184 21.22 15.51 -1.24
C HIS A 184 20.76 16.85 -0.66
N GLY A 185 21.48 17.35 0.33
CA GLY A 185 21.21 18.65 0.94
C GLY A 185 21.88 18.81 2.29
N PRO A 186 21.82 20.02 2.88
CA PRO A 186 22.30 20.24 4.22
C PRO A 186 21.39 19.53 5.22
N THR A 187 21.98 18.83 6.18
CA THR A 187 21.25 18.23 7.30
C THR A 187 20.55 19.33 8.10
N PRO A 188 19.20 19.31 8.21
CA PRO A 188 18.53 20.28 9.06
C PRO A 188 18.88 20.01 10.52
N THR A 189 19.09 21.08 11.30
CA THR A 189 19.35 20.96 12.73
C THR A 189 18.12 21.47 13.49
N VAL A 190 17.46 20.55 14.20
CA VAL A 190 16.34 20.86 15.09
C VAL A 190 16.65 20.24 16.45
N GLU A 191 16.51 21.00 17.51
CA GLU A 191 16.78 20.53 18.87
C GLU A 191 15.91 19.30 19.21
N GLY A 192 16.50 18.32 19.89
CA GLY A 192 15.81 17.10 20.30
C GLY A 192 15.78 15.98 19.26
N TRP A 193 16.38 16.19 18.07
CA TRP A 193 16.47 15.17 17.03
C TRP A 193 17.92 14.67 16.83
N ASP A 194 18.08 13.35 16.84
CA ASP A 194 19.28 12.70 16.29
C ASP A 194 19.18 12.63 14.76
N TYR A 195 20.31 12.72 14.06
CA TYR A 195 20.32 12.68 12.59
C TYR A 195 21.24 11.58 12.08
N VAL A 196 20.76 10.86 11.09
CA VAL A 196 21.55 9.93 10.30
C VAL A 196 21.27 10.14 8.80
N VAL A 197 22.31 9.99 7.99
CA VAL A 197 22.21 10.03 6.53
C VAL A 197 22.86 8.75 6.00
N PRO A 198 22.15 7.62 6.00
CA PRO A 198 22.69 6.37 5.49
C PRO A 198 22.95 6.46 3.98
N GLN A 199 24.06 5.91 3.50
CA GLN A 199 24.36 5.86 2.06
C GLN A 199 23.29 5.09 1.29
N ASP A 200 22.73 4.06 1.92
CA ASP A 200 21.74 3.15 1.32
C ASP A 200 20.30 3.45 1.75
N ALA A 201 20.00 4.68 2.19
CA ALA A 201 18.65 5.06 2.64
C ALA A 201 17.58 4.77 1.57
N SER A 202 17.90 5.02 0.30
CA SER A 202 17.00 4.77 -0.83
C SER A 202 16.72 3.30 -1.14
N VAL A 203 17.44 2.36 -0.51
CA VAL A 203 17.14 0.92 -0.60
C VAL A 203 15.93 0.55 0.25
N VAL A 204 15.73 1.25 1.38
CA VAL A 204 14.66 0.96 2.36
C VAL A 204 13.51 1.95 2.24
N PHE A 205 13.78 3.19 1.84
CA PHE A 205 12.80 4.28 1.84
C PHE A 205 12.61 4.85 0.44
N ASP A 206 11.35 5.04 0.04
CA ASP A 206 11.02 5.80 -1.17
C ASP A 206 11.22 7.30 -0.92
N PRO A 207 12.21 7.95 -1.57
CA PRO A 207 12.45 9.39 -1.40
C PRO A 207 11.26 10.26 -1.81
N LYS A 208 10.41 9.76 -2.73
CA LYS A 208 9.22 10.49 -3.22
C LYS A 208 8.08 10.54 -2.20
N MET A 209 8.10 9.64 -1.20
CA MET A 209 7.08 9.57 -0.17
C MET A 209 7.40 10.42 1.07
N THR A 210 8.53 11.14 1.07
CA THR A 210 8.94 11.97 2.21
C THR A 210 8.13 13.27 2.30
N PRO A 211 7.85 13.79 3.52
CA PRO A 211 8.21 13.24 4.83
C PRO A 211 7.25 12.16 5.32
N ILE A 212 7.78 11.03 5.70
CA ILE A 212 7.04 9.93 6.34
C ILE A 212 7.66 9.60 7.68
N PHE A 213 6.84 9.13 8.63
CA PHE A 213 7.36 8.65 9.90
C PHE A 213 6.79 7.28 10.26
N PHE A 214 7.47 6.60 11.16
CA PHE A 214 7.02 5.39 11.83
C PHE A 214 7.53 5.38 13.27
N VAL A 215 6.88 4.57 14.12
CA VAL A 215 7.26 4.46 15.53
C VAL A 215 7.71 3.05 15.84
N VAL A 216 8.82 2.95 16.53
CA VAL A 216 9.46 1.72 16.97
C VAL A 216 9.22 1.54 18.46
N GLY A 217 8.83 0.35 18.87
CA GLY A 217 8.62 0.00 20.28
C GLY A 217 9.90 -0.39 21.02
N GLU A 218 9.74 -0.76 22.28
CA GLU A 218 10.87 -1.16 23.15
C GLU A 218 11.61 -2.39 22.64
N ASP A 219 10.92 -3.30 21.97
CA ASP A 219 11.45 -4.54 21.41
C ASP A 219 12.10 -4.40 20.03
N GLY A 220 12.09 -3.16 19.47
CA GLY A 220 12.63 -2.87 18.14
C GLY A 220 11.67 -3.20 16.99
N THR A 221 10.41 -3.54 17.27
CA THR A 221 9.38 -3.74 16.26
C THR A 221 8.64 -2.44 15.95
N VAL A 222 8.05 -2.36 14.76
CA VAL A 222 7.26 -1.22 14.33
C VAL A 222 5.88 -1.26 14.97
N GLU A 223 5.57 -0.30 15.83
CA GLU A 223 4.25 -0.15 16.46
C GLU A 223 3.30 0.70 15.58
N VAL A 224 3.81 1.79 15.03
CA VAL A 224 3.07 2.63 14.08
C VAL A 224 3.78 2.54 12.74
N PRO A 225 3.17 1.94 11.71
CA PRO A 225 3.77 1.81 10.39
C PRO A 225 3.85 3.17 9.69
N TYR A 226 4.45 3.21 8.50
CA TYR A 226 4.60 4.42 7.72
C TYR A 226 3.33 5.26 7.66
N THR A 227 3.46 6.50 8.10
CA THR A 227 2.39 7.50 8.14
C THR A 227 2.94 8.83 7.61
N LEU A 228 2.11 9.59 6.93
CA LEU A 228 2.50 10.95 6.53
C LEU A 228 2.55 11.87 7.74
N ALA A 229 3.62 12.67 7.81
CA ALA A 229 3.84 13.57 8.94
C ALA A 229 2.78 14.69 9.09
N PHE A 230 1.89 14.84 8.10
CA PHE A 230 0.83 15.85 8.06
C PHE A 230 -0.58 15.27 7.89
N SER A 231 -0.78 13.96 8.00
CA SER A 231 -2.13 13.41 8.09
C SER A 231 -2.72 13.83 9.43
N ASP A 232 -3.76 14.66 9.40
CA ASP A 232 -4.51 15.10 10.56
C ASP A 232 -5.33 13.96 11.17
#